data_dad77056dc599525acfd9a29f9094449
#
_entry.id   dad77056dc599525acfd9a29f9094449
#
_cell.length_a   1.000
_cell.length_b   1.000
_cell.length_c   1.000
_cell.angle_alpha   90.00
_cell.angle_beta   90.00
_cell.angle_gamma   90.00
#
_symmetry.space_group_name_H-M   'P 1'
#
loop_
_entity.id
_entity.type
_entity.pdbx_description
1 polymer ?
#
loop_
_entity_poly.entity_id
_entity_poly.type
_entity_poly.pdbx_seq_one_letter_code
_entity_poly.pdbx_strand_id
1 'polypeptide(L)'
;MAEVKPKILCVDDESHVLEGFRVNLRKLFEVHTCPDGRQAIEMLLREGPFAVIICDLRMPNIGGVEVLSEAARRAPHTVRMMLTGQADLPTAMAAINDGRIFRLLLKPCPPQNLIEALTTAAEHYRQQAEERALAQATLMGSINALTGTLALSRPAALNRAKRVRDHAAELATDLKLPDRWAIELGAMLSQLGAVALPPEIARRVYEGTELSDREQVAADSVTLVAAKLIASMPRTEEIRRALETLHLPAAGADGPNGRRVPPPSARVLRVCIDFDVLAVGGLPPMDALCEMSFREGAYDPDILGRFTALRRAELNNMELADIDAAAVTPGMMLGEELRLPSGHVLAPRGTRVTDELIQQMRTLLAKGAGDTVKVMRRAAPKAA
;
A
#
# COMPACT_ATOMS: atom_id res chain seq x y z
N MET A 1 -9.80 -31.16 -8.78
CA MET A 1 -8.95 -30.49 -7.77
C MET A 1 -9.48 -30.88 -6.41
N ALA A 2 -8.66 -31.38 -5.49
CA ALA A 2 -9.11 -31.67 -4.12
C ALA A 2 -9.57 -30.35 -3.48
N GLU A 3 -10.80 -30.32 -3.00
CA GLU A 3 -11.38 -29.17 -2.33
C GLU A 3 -10.59 -28.92 -1.04
N VAL A 4 -9.97 -27.75 -0.90
CA VAL A 4 -9.20 -27.40 0.29
C VAL A 4 -10.16 -27.28 1.45
N LYS A 5 -9.99 -28.12 2.47
CA LYS A 5 -10.84 -28.09 3.65
C LYS A 5 -10.74 -26.75 4.38
N PRO A 6 -11.87 -26.16 4.81
CA PRO A 6 -11.83 -24.96 5.64
C PRO A 6 -11.09 -25.21 6.95
N LYS A 7 -10.19 -24.29 7.32
CA LYS A 7 -9.40 -24.36 8.53
C LYS A 7 -10.21 -23.79 9.68
N ILE A 8 -10.37 -24.57 10.75
CA ILE A 8 -11.14 -24.14 11.93
C ILE A 8 -10.31 -24.25 13.20
N LEU A 9 -10.51 -23.31 14.12
CA LEU A 9 -9.88 -23.31 15.44
C LEU A 9 -10.94 -23.59 16.51
N CYS A 10 -10.78 -24.68 17.24
CA CYS A 10 -11.65 -25.09 18.34
C CYS A 10 -10.94 -24.83 19.67
N VAL A 11 -11.56 -24.05 20.57
CA VAL A 11 -10.98 -23.61 21.84
C VAL A 11 -11.89 -24.04 22.98
N ASP A 12 -11.37 -24.91 23.86
CA ASP A 12 -12.09 -25.44 25.03
C ASP A 12 -11.07 -25.98 26.02
N ASP A 13 -11.19 -25.70 27.30
CA ASP A 13 -10.25 -26.17 28.32
C ASP A 13 -10.41 -27.67 28.64
N GLU A 14 -11.53 -28.28 28.24
CA GLU A 14 -11.79 -29.69 28.40
C GLU A 14 -11.18 -30.53 27.25
N SER A 15 -10.13 -31.27 27.53
CA SER A 15 -9.40 -32.07 26.52
C SER A 15 -10.28 -33.10 25.81
N HIS A 16 -11.29 -33.67 26.51
CA HIS A 16 -12.20 -34.63 25.89
C HIS A 16 -13.15 -33.98 24.87
N VAL A 17 -13.53 -32.70 25.05
CA VAL A 17 -14.32 -31.92 24.08
C VAL A 17 -13.48 -31.66 22.82
N LEU A 18 -12.20 -31.26 23.00
CA LEU A 18 -11.27 -31.04 21.89
C LEU A 18 -11.02 -32.30 21.06
N GLU A 19 -10.90 -33.47 21.73
CA GLU A 19 -10.77 -34.76 21.03
C GLU A 19 -12.05 -35.09 20.26
N GLY A 20 -13.22 -34.84 20.86
CA GLY A 20 -14.50 -34.98 20.18
C GLY A 20 -14.57 -34.13 18.89
N PHE A 21 -14.08 -32.88 18.91
CA PHE A 21 -13.99 -32.03 17.72
C PHE A 21 -13.08 -32.65 16.66
N ARG A 22 -11.87 -33.11 17.01
CA ARG A 22 -10.97 -33.75 16.08
C ARG A 22 -11.57 -34.95 15.38
N VAL A 23 -12.22 -35.83 16.13
CA VAL A 23 -12.82 -37.04 15.59
C VAL A 23 -13.98 -36.73 14.65
N ASN A 24 -14.91 -35.88 15.08
CA ASN A 24 -16.15 -35.61 14.35
C ASN A 24 -15.96 -34.68 13.12
N LEU A 25 -15.01 -33.77 13.16
CA LEU A 25 -14.88 -32.70 12.17
C LEU A 25 -13.78 -32.95 11.12
N ARG A 26 -12.78 -33.82 11.37
CA ARG A 26 -11.62 -34.07 10.48
C ARG A 26 -11.92 -34.44 9.03
N LYS A 27 -13.11 -35.01 8.78
CA LYS A 27 -13.51 -35.37 7.42
C LYS A 27 -13.83 -34.14 6.55
N LEU A 28 -14.40 -33.11 7.16
CA LEU A 28 -14.92 -31.92 6.48
C LEU A 28 -14.01 -30.70 6.65
N PHE A 29 -13.24 -30.62 7.73
CA PHE A 29 -12.47 -29.47 8.12
C PHE A 29 -11.01 -29.83 8.42
N GLU A 30 -10.10 -28.85 8.28
CA GLU A 30 -8.78 -28.86 8.89
C GLU A 30 -8.92 -28.33 10.33
N VAL A 31 -8.85 -29.25 11.30
CA VAL A 31 -9.19 -28.95 12.69
C VAL A 31 -7.94 -28.68 13.50
N HIS A 32 -7.86 -27.47 14.04
CA HIS A 32 -6.90 -27.05 15.04
C HIS A 32 -7.61 -26.94 16.39
N THR A 33 -6.95 -27.38 17.45
CA THR A 33 -7.53 -27.37 18.79
C THR A 33 -6.59 -26.68 19.76
N CYS A 34 -7.12 -25.89 20.68
CA CYS A 34 -6.36 -25.20 21.69
C CYS A 34 -7.07 -25.25 23.05
N PRO A 35 -6.38 -25.63 24.14
CA PRO A 35 -6.99 -25.71 25.48
C PRO A 35 -6.93 -24.37 26.24
N ASP A 36 -6.28 -23.35 25.71
CA ASP A 36 -6.05 -22.07 26.39
C ASP A 36 -6.37 -20.88 25.50
N GLY A 37 -7.12 -19.92 26.03
CA GLY A 37 -7.58 -18.77 25.28
C GLY A 37 -6.46 -17.83 24.81
N ARG A 38 -5.35 -17.69 25.55
CA ARG A 38 -4.18 -16.88 25.14
C ARG A 38 -3.45 -17.52 23.98
N GLN A 39 -3.21 -18.82 24.08
CA GLN A 39 -2.60 -19.58 23.01
C GLN A 39 -3.46 -19.56 21.74
N ALA A 40 -4.80 -19.63 21.90
CA ALA A 40 -5.72 -19.54 20.76
C ALA A 40 -5.60 -18.23 20.00
N ILE A 41 -5.43 -17.09 20.69
CA ILE A 41 -5.17 -15.79 20.07
C ILE A 41 -3.84 -15.79 19.32
N GLU A 42 -2.78 -16.39 19.86
CA GLU A 42 -1.50 -16.51 19.18
C GLU A 42 -1.58 -17.42 17.94
N MET A 43 -2.24 -18.57 18.05
CA MET A 43 -2.47 -19.49 16.93
C MET A 43 -3.26 -18.82 15.81
N LEU A 44 -4.29 -18.03 16.16
CA LEU A 44 -5.09 -17.29 15.17
C LEU A 44 -4.23 -16.38 14.29
N LEU A 45 -3.18 -15.79 14.87
CA LEU A 45 -2.28 -14.88 14.17
C LEU A 45 -1.15 -15.59 13.40
N ARG A 46 -0.58 -16.65 13.99
CA ARG A 46 0.60 -17.33 13.44
C ARG A 46 0.24 -18.40 12.41
N GLU A 47 -0.87 -19.10 12.62
CA GLU A 47 -1.28 -20.24 11.79
C GLU A 47 -2.47 -19.93 10.89
N GLY A 48 -3.04 -18.72 11.00
CA GLY A 48 -4.16 -18.28 10.15
C GLY A 48 -3.82 -18.23 8.65
N PRO A 49 -4.81 -17.95 7.80
CA PRO A 49 -6.17 -17.57 8.19
C PRO A 49 -7.06 -18.75 8.56
N PHE A 50 -7.88 -18.59 9.59
CA PHE A 50 -8.92 -19.53 9.97
C PHE A 50 -10.28 -19.07 9.42
N ALA A 51 -11.06 -20.00 8.87
CA ALA A 51 -12.41 -19.71 8.42
C ALA A 51 -13.34 -19.47 9.61
N VAL A 52 -13.23 -20.32 10.64
CA VAL A 52 -14.09 -20.26 11.83
C VAL A 52 -13.24 -20.44 13.09
N ILE A 53 -13.54 -19.68 14.13
CA ILE A 53 -13.16 -19.96 15.51
C ILE A 53 -14.41 -20.30 16.30
N ILE A 54 -14.40 -21.44 17.00
CA ILE A 54 -15.41 -21.82 17.97
C ILE A 54 -14.77 -21.91 19.34
N CYS A 55 -15.33 -21.21 20.31
CA CYS A 55 -14.73 -21.04 21.62
C CYS A 55 -15.75 -21.33 22.72
N ASP A 56 -15.32 -22.09 23.73
CA ASP A 56 -16.11 -22.22 24.94
C ASP A 56 -16.19 -20.87 25.68
N LEU A 57 -17.34 -20.63 26.34
CA LEU A 57 -17.54 -19.39 27.08
C LEU A 57 -16.72 -19.36 28.36
N ARG A 58 -16.68 -20.48 29.09
CA ARG A 58 -16.03 -20.55 30.40
C ARG A 58 -14.71 -21.30 30.32
N MET A 59 -13.64 -20.56 30.29
CA MET A 59 -12.29 -21.11 30.35
C MET A 59 -11.45 -20.41 31.41
N PRO A 60 -10.47 -21.09 32.02
CA PRO A 60 -9.51 -20.48 32.93
C PRO A 60 -8.73 -19.34 32.27
N ASN A 61 -8.30 -18.36 33.05
CA ASN A 61 -7.48 -17.22 32.63
C ASN A 61 -8.16 -16.20 31.74
N ILE A 62 -8.62 -16.58 30.54
CA ILE A 62 -9.29 -15.71 29.57
C ILE A 62 -10.57 -16.42 29.10
N GLY A 63 -11.73 -15.78 29.30
CA GLY A 63 -13.03 -16.30 28.88
C GLY A 63 -13.26 -16.19 27.38
N GLY A 64 -14.20 -17.00 26.86
CA GLY A 64 -14.51 -17.04 25.42
C GLY A 64 -14.93 -15.69 24.83
N VAL A 65 -15.61 -14.84 25.59
CA VAL A 65 -16.01 -13.48 25.14
C VAL A 65 -14.78 -12.64 24.83
N GLU A 66 -13.74 -12.69 25.68
CA GLU A 66 -12.51 -11.94 25.49
C GLU A 66 -11.71 -12.49 24.28
N VAL A 67 -11.62 -13.83 24.16
CA VAL A 67 -10.97 -14.49 23.02
C VAL A 67 -11.64 -14.07 21.71
N LEU A 68 -12.97 -14.13 21.62
CA LEU A 68 -13.70 -13.76 20.41
C LEU A 68 -13.68 -12.26 20.13
N SER A 69 -13.58 -11.41 21.16
CA SER A 69 -13.36 -9.97 21.00
C SER A 69 -11.99 -9.66 20.42
N GLU A 70 -10.93 -10.33 20.89
CA GLU A 70 -9.59 -10.22 20.30
C GLU A 70 -9.55 -10.78 18.88
N ALA A 71 -10.24 -11.89 18.60
CA ALA A 71 -10.39 -12.44 17.27
C ALA A 71 -11.09 -11.44 16.33
N ALA A 72 -12.14 -10.75 16.79
CA ALA A 72 -12.82 -9.71 16.01
C ALA A 72 -11.89 -8.56 15.62
N ARG A 73 -10.99 -8.19 16.53
CA ARG A 73 -10.04 -7.08 16.31
C ARG A 73 -8.86 -7.46 15.43
N ARG A 74 -8.27 -8.66 15.63
CA ARG A 74 -7.02 -9.07 14.99
C ARG A 74 -7.22 -9.92 13.74
N ALA A 75 -8.30 -10.65 13.65
CA ALA A 75 -8.71 -11.49 12.51
C ALA A 75 -10.18 -11.23 12.16
N PRO A 76 -10.53 -10.01 11.71
CA PRO A 76 -11.92 -9.57 11.56
C PRO A 76 -12.74 -10.43 10.60
N HIS A 77 -12.07 -11.14 9.72
CA HIS A 77 -12.70 -11.99 8.72
C HIS A 77 -13.02 -13.40 9.21
N THR A 78 -12.36 -13.87 10.27
CA THR A 78 -12.67 -15.17 10.87
C THR A 78 -14.08 -15.16 11.48
N VAL A 79 -14.92 -16.11 11.10
CA VAL A 79 -16.27 -16.25 11.65
C VAL A 79 -16.18 -16.76 13.09
N ARG A 80 -16.83 -16.09 13.99
CA ARG A 80 -16.74 -16.34 15.43
C ARG A 80 -17.99 -17.04 15.93
N MET A 81 -17.82 -18.19 16.55
CA MET A 81 -18.87 -18.99 17.17
C MET A 81 -18.56 -19.24 18.63
N MET A 82 -19.58 -19.40 19.44
CA MET A 82 -19.45 -19.67 20.88
C MET A 82 -20.18 -20.95 21.28
N LEU A 83 -19.57 -21.71 22.17
CA LEU A 83 -20.21 -22.80 22.91
C LEU A 83 -20.52 -22.31 24.33
N THR A 84 -21.67 -22.67 24.87
CA THR A 84 -22.08 -22.24 26.22
C THR A 84 -23.01 -23.25 26.87
N GLY A 85 -22.95 -23.35 28.21
CA GLY A 85 -23.96 -24.04 29.00
C GLY A 85 -25.25 -23.22 29.16
N GLN A 86 -26.34 -23.87 29.55
CA GLN A 86 -27.64 -23.18 29.76
C GLN A 86 -27.60 -22.07 30.82
N ALA A 87 -26.79 -22.19 31.84
CA ALA A 87 -26.66 -21.21 32.92
C ALA A 87 -26.04 -19.88 32.47
N ASP A 88 -25.32 -19.86 31.35
CA ASP A 88 -24.50 -18.71 30.88
C ASP A 88 -25.12 -17.97 29.68
N LEU A 89 -26.32 -18.37 29.30
CA LEU A 89 -27.05 -17.83 28.15
C LEU A 89 -27.18 -16.28 28.19
N PRO A 90 -27.49 -15.62 29.33
CA PRO A 90 -27.58 -14.16 29.37
C PRO A 90 -26.30 -13.44 28.97
N THR A 91 -25.13 -13.93 29.42
CA THR A 91 -23.82 -13.36 29.10
C THR A 91 -23.49 -13.56 27.62
N ALA A 92 -23.79 -14.75 27.08
CA ALA A 92 -23.57 -15.06 25.66
C ALA A 92 -24.50 -14.23 24.75
N MET A 93 -25.74 -13.96 25.15
CA MET A 93 -26.68 -13.11 24.40
C MET A 93 -26.23 -11.66 24.29
N ALA A 94 -25.60 -11.11 25.32
CA ALA A 94 -25.02 -9.77 25.25
C ALA A 94 -23.90 -9.68 24.17
N ALA A 95 -23.04 -10.69 24.09
CA ALA A 95 -21.98 -10.75 23.10
C ALA A 95 -22.48 -10.91 21.64
N ILE A 96 -23.64 -11.55 21.45
CA ILE A 96 -24.32 -11.63 20.14
C ILE A 96 -24.87 -10.26 19.75
N ASN A 97 -25.56 -9.57 20.66
CA ASN A 97 -26.14 -8.26 20.38
C ASN A 97 -25.10 -7.20 20.00
N ASP A 98 -23.86 -7.34 20.48
CA ASP A 98 -22.73 -6.51 20.07
C ASP A 98 -22.19 -6.86 18.65
N GLY A 99 -22.80 -7.79 17.92
CA GLY A 99 -22.38 -8.21 16.57
C GLY A 99 -21.04 -8.95 16.51
N ARG A 100 -20.54 -9.42 17.66
CA ARG A 100 -19.22 -10.05 17.77
C ARG A 100 -19.23 -11.55 17.49
N ILE A 101 -20.41 -12.20 17.58
CA ILE A 101 -20.60 -13.64 17.44
C ILE A 101 -21.61 -13.93 16.34
N PHE A 102 -21.20 -14.81 15.42
CA PHE A 102 -22.06 -15.27 14.31
C PHE A 102 -23.13 -16.22 14.78
N ARG A 103 -22.79 -17.18 15.64
CA ARG A 103 -23.72 -18.18 16.16
C ARG A 103 -23.29 -18.69 17.54
N LEU A 104 -24.29 -18.96 18.36
CA LEU A 104 -24.17 -19.60 19.67
C LEU A 104 -24.67 -21.04 19.59
N LEU A 105 -23.95 -21.97 20.21
CA LEU A 105 -24.35 -23.36 20.37
C LEU A 105 -24.43 -23.71 21.86
N LEU A 106 -25.47 -24.44 22.24
CA LEU A 106 -25.67 -24.89 23.61
C LEU A 106 -24.98 -26.24 23.85
N LYS A 107 -24.26 -26.37 24.97
CA LYS A 107 -23.77 -27.66 25.47
C LYS A 107 -24.88 -28.40 26.25
N PRO A 108 -25.09 -29.71 26.05
CA PRO A 108 -24.37 -30.60 25.12
C PRO A 108 -24.81 -30.38 23.66
N CYS A 109 -23.83 -30.25 22.75
CA CYS A 109 -24.11 -30.04 21.35
C CYS A 109 -23.99 -31.36 20.57
N PRO A 110 -25.07 -31.87 19.98
CA PRO A 110 -24.99 -33.06 19.13
C PRO A 110 -24.02 -32.87 17.97
N PRO A 111 -23.21 -33.88 17.58
CA PRO A 111 -22.25 -33.76 16.50
C PRO A 111 -22.84 -33.28 15.17
N GLN A 112 -24.05 -33.67 14.84
CA GLN A 112 -24.75 -33.21 13.63
C GLN A 112 -25.01 -31.70 13.63
N ASN A 113 -25.52 -31.17 14.76
CA ASN A 113 -25.78 -29.73 14.90
C ASN A 113 -24.48 -28.91 14.85
N LEU A 114 -23.41 -29.42 15.43
CA LEU A 114 -22.10 -28.80 15.39
C LEU A 114 -21.56 -28.76 13.93
N ILE A 115 -21.64 -29.88 13.20
CA ILE A 115 -21.21 -29.95 11.82
C ILE A 115 -22.03 -28.99 10.96
N GLU A 116 -23.35 -28.97 11.08
CA GLU A 116 -24.22 -28.07 10.32
C GLU A 116 -23.87 -26.59 10.60
N ALA A 117 -23.70 -26.23 11.87
CA ALA A 117 -23.38 -24.88 12.26
C ALA A 117 -22.01 -24.43 11.74
N LEU A 118 -20.98 -25.30 11.82
CA LEU A 118 -19.65 -25.01 11.31
C LEU A 118 -19.61 -24.96 9.77
N THR A 119 -20.40 -25.78 9.10
CA THR A 119 -20.54 -25.75 7.64
C THR A 119 -21.14 -24.42 7.20
N THR A 120 -22.24 -23.99 7.84
CA THR A 120 -22.86 -22.68 7.55
C THR A 120 -21.89 -21.52 7.80
N ALA A 121 -21.12 -21.59 8.90
CA ALA A 121 -20.13 -20.57 9.22
C ALA A 121 -18.97 -20.54 8.22
N ALA A 122 -18.48 -21.69 7.77
CA ALA A 122 -17.43 -21.81 6.76
C ALA A 122 -17.91 -21.32 5.38
N GLU A 123 -19.14 -21.62 5.01
CA GLU A 123 -19.77 -21.09 3.79
C GLU A 123 -19.89 -19.57 3.83
N HIS A 124 -20.32 -19.01 4.97
CA HIS A 124 -20.38 -17.57 5.17
C HIS A 124 -19.00 -16.91 5.02
N TYR A 125 -17.97 -17.50 5.63
CA TYR A 125 -16.59 -17.05 5.45
C TYR A 125 -16.16 -17.06 3.97
N ARG A 126 -16.46 -18.15 3.25
CA ARG A 126 -16.12 -18.31 1.82
C ARG A 126 -16.84 -17.26 0.97
N GLN A 127 -18.14 -17.06 1.17
CA GLN A 127 -18.90 -16.03 0.45
C GLN A 127 -18.32 -14.63 0.67
N GLN A 128 -18.05 -14.27 1.93
CA GLN A 128 -17.41 -12.98 2.22
C GLN A 128 -16.00 -12.85 1.62
N ALA A 129 -15.23 -13.94 1.55
CA ALA A 129 -13.92 -13.94 0.92
C ALA A 129 -14.04 -13.75 -0.60
N GLU A 130 -14.98 -14.42 -1.25
CA GLU A 130 -15.27 -14.28 -2.68
C GLU A 130 -15.75 -12.86 -3.03
N GLU A 131 -16.68 -12.29 -2.24
CA GLU A 131 -17.15 -10.91 -2.42
C GLU A 131 -16.01 -9.89 -2.29
N ARG A 132 -15.12 -10.09 -1.29
CA ARG A 132 -13.94 -9.22 -1.11
C ARG A 132 -12.97 -9.36 -2.28
N ALA A 133 -12.70 -10.58 -2.73
CA ALA A 133 -11.81 -10.84 -3.85
C ALA A 133 -12.36 -10.22 -5.16
N LEU A 134 -13.66 -10.36 -5.40
CA LEU A 134 -14.33 -9.75 -6.56
C LEU A 134 -14.27 -8.23 -6.50
N ALA A 135 -14.58 -7.62 -5.35
CA ALA A 135 -14.51 -6.18 -5.17
C ALA A 135 -13.08 -5.66 -5.37
N GLN A 136 -12.07 -6.40 -4.89
CA GLN A 136 -10.67 -6.05 -5.09
C GLN A 136 -10.24 -6.20 -6.54
N ALA A 137 -10.64 -7.28 -7.22
CA ALA A 137 -10.35 -7.48 -8.63
C ALA A 137 -10.99 -6.39 -9.51
N THR A 138 -12.24 -6.00 -9.22
CA THR A 138 -12.94 -4.92 -9.92
C THR A 138 -12.24 -3.58 -9.72
N LEU A 139 -11.82 -3.27 -8.50
CA LEU A 139 -11.07 -2.06 -8.20
C LEU A 139 -9.74 -2.03 -8.96
N MET A 140 -8.97 -3.12 -8.91
CA MET A 140 -7.70 -3.24 -9.64
C MET A 140 -7.88 -3.16 -11.16
N GLY A 141 -8.95 -3.77 -11.70
CA GLY A 141 -9.31 -3.64 -13.11
C GLY A 141 -9.58 -2.20 -13.52
N SER A 142 -10.32 -1.45 -12.71
CA SER A 142 -10.61 -0.02 -12.95
C SER A 142 -9.33 0.83 -12.88
N ILE A 143 -8.46 0.58 -11.91
CA ILE A 143 -7.16 1.26 -11.78
C ILE A 143 -6.28 0.98 -13.01
N ASN A 144 -6.19 -0.27 -13.44
CA ASN A 144 -5.39 -0.65 -14.61
C ASN A 144 -5.93 0.01 -15.89
N ALA A 145 -7.24 0.11 -16.05
CA ALA A 145 -7.85 0.81 -17.19
C ALA A 145 -7.49 2.30 -17.18
N LEU A 146 -7.60 2.97 -16.02
CA LEU A 146 -7.29 4.40 -15.90
C LEU A 146 -5.80 4.67 -16.12
N THR A 147 -4.92 3.89 -15.52
CA THR A 147 -3.47 4.02 -15.70
C THR A 147 -3.02 3.63 -17.11
N GLY A 148 -3.69 2.65 -17.73
CA GLY A 148 -3.50 2.31 -19.14
C GLY A 148 -3.88 3.46 -20.08
N THR A 149 -5.01 4.14 -19.83
CA THR A 149 -5.40 5.33 -20.56
C THR A 149 -4.38 6.47 -20.40
N LEU A 150 -3.87 6.65 -19.16
CA LEU A 150 -2.83 7.63 -18.90
C LEU A 150 -1.52 7.27 -19.64
N ALA A 151 -1.16 5.98 -19.71
CA ALA A 151 0.00 5.51 -20.45
C ALA A 151 -0.04 5.87 -21.94
N LEU A 152 -1.21 5.76 -22.55
CA LEU A 152 -1.42 6.04 -23.97
C LEU A 152 -1.49 7.55 -24.24
N SER A 153 -2.14 8.32 -23.37
CA SER A 153 -2.39 9.74 -23.61
C SER A 153 -1.30 10.66 -23.05
N ARG A 154 -0.69 10.29 -21.93
CA ARG A 154 0.29 11.10 -21.17
C ARG A 154 1.39 10.21 -20.53
N PRO A 155 2.26 9.56 -21.30
CA PRO A 155 3.26 8.63 -20.80
C PRO A 155 4.20 9.27 -19.76
N ALA A 156 4.57 10.54 -19.93
CA ALA A 156 5.42 11.26 -18.97
C ALA A 156 4.75 11.42 -17.59
N ALA A 157 3.42 11.62 -17.55
CA ALA A 157 2.66 11.66 -16.30
C ALA A 157 2.64 10.30 -15.60
N LEU A 158 2.46 9.20 -16.35
CA LEU A 158 2.55 7.85 -15.79
C LEU A 158 3.95 7.56 -15.24
N ASN A 159 5.00 7.98 -15.93
CA ASN A 159 6.37 7.81 -15.46
C ASN A 159 6.60 8.55 -14.14
N ARG A 160 6.08 9.79 -14.00
CA ARG A 160 6.08 10.50 -12.71
C ARG A 160 5.32 9.71 -11.65
N ALA A 161 4.11 9.24 -11.93
CA ALA A 161 3.31 8.45 -10.99
C ALA A 161 4.07 7.22 -10.47
N LYS A 162 4.79 6.51 -11.34
CA LYS A 162 5.63 5.37 -10.96
C LYS A 162 6.78 5.77 -10.04
N ARG A 163 7.54 6.84 -10.37
CA ARG A 163 8.64 7.31 -9.52
C ARG A 163 8.14 7.75 -8.15
N VAL A 164 7.05 8.52 -8.12
CA VAL A 164 6.40 8.96 -6.87
C VAL A 164 5.95 7.76 -6.04
N ARG A 165 5.36 6.73 -6.67
CA ARG A 165 4.99 5.47 -5.99
C ARG A 165 6.19 4.80 -5.34
N ASP A 166 7.29 4.68 -6.07
CA ASP A 166 8.49 3.99 -5.57
C ASP A 166 9.08 4.73 -4.36
N HIS A 167 9.16 6.05 -4.41
CA HIS A 167 9.57 6.88 -3.28
C HIS A 167 8.59 6.79 -2.10
N ALA A 168 7.29 6.85 -2.37
CA ALA A 168 6.27 6.79 -1.35
C ALA A 168 6.19 5.43 -0.65
N ALA A 169 6.39 4.33 -1.39
CA ALA A 169 6.44 2.97 -0.85
C ALA A 169 7.63 2.77 0.10
N GLU A 170 8.81 3.27 -0.28
CA GLU A 170 10.01 3.23 0.54
C GLU A 170 9.81 4.03 1.84
N LEU A 171 9.34 5.27 1.72
CA LEU A 171 9.10 6.16 2.85
C LEU A 171 8.02 5.63 3.80
N ALA A 172 6.91 5.11 3.26
CA ALA A 172 5.85 4.49 4.05
C ALA A 172 6.31 3.25 4.81
N THR A 173 7.24 2.48 4.22
CA THR A 173 7.87 1.32 4.88
C THR A 173 8.76 1.76 6.05
N ASP A 174 9.60 2.78 5.85
CA ASP A 174 10.48 3.32 6.88
C ASP A 174 9.70 3.94 8.04
N LEU A 175 8.63 4.66 7.74
CA LEU A 175 7.71 5.24 8.72
C LEU A 175 6.76 4.21 9.38
N LYS A 176 6.76 2.95 8.92
CA LYS A 176 5.88 1.86 9.39
C LYS A 176 4.39 2.22 9.34
N LEU A 177 3.98 2.94 8.29
CA LEU A 177 2.59 3.35 8.13
C LEU A 177 1.69 2.14 7.84
N PRO A 178 0.50 2.05 8.47
CA PRO A 178 -0.39 0.88 8.34
C PRO A 178 -0.99 0.76 6.93
N ASP A 179 -1.35 1.87 6.29
CA ASP A 179 -2.10 1.91 5.03
C ASP A 179 -1.21 2.14 3.80
N ARG A 180 -0.09 1.41 3.76
CA ARG A 180 0.90 1.49 2.68
C ARG A 180 0.26 1.32 1.30
N TRP A 181 -0.71 0.41 1.16
CA TRP A 181 -1.45 0.20 -0.08
C TRP A 181 -2.15 1.48 -0.58
N ALA A 182 -2.82 2.23 0.31
CA ALA A 182 -3.50 3.46 -0.06
C ALA A 182 -2.51 4.55 -0.52
N ILE A 183 -1.33 4.60 0.07
CA ILE A 183 -0.26 5.54 -0.31
C ILE A 183 0.27 5.21 -1.71
N GLU A 184 0.62 3.94 -1.97
CA GLU A 184 1.13 3.48 -3.26
C GLU A 184 0.09 3.71 -4.38
N LEU A 185 -1.17 3.40 -4.10
CA LEU A 185 -2.25 3.62 -5.04
C LEU A 185 -2.53 5.10 -5.25
N GLY A 186 -2.50 5.91 -4.19
CA GLY A 186 -2.61 7.36 -4.26
C GLY A 186 -1.53 7.98 -5.14
N ALA A 187 -0.29 7.49 -5.05
CA ALA A 187 0.81 7.90 -5.92
C ALA A 187 0.51 7.60 -7.40
N MET A 188 0.08 6.38 -7.71
CA MET A 188 -0.25 5.96 -9.07
C MET A 188 -1.40 6.77 -9.68
N LEU A 189 -2.40 7.10 -8.87
CA LEU A 189 -3.60 7.82 -9.31
C LEU A 189 -3.40 9.35 -9.29
N SER A 190 -2.38 9.87 -8.59
CA SER A 190 -2.15 11.31 -8.42
C SER A 190 -2.05 12.09 -9.73
N GLN A 191 -1.56 11.44 -10.78
CA GLN A 191 -1.31 12.06 -12.08
C GLN A 191 -2.46 11.86 -13.10
N LEU A 192 -3.57 11.21 -12.71
CA LEU A 192 -4.70 10.98 -13.63
C LEU A 192 -5.28 12.27 -14.19
N GLY A 193 -5.27 13.35 -13.43
CA GLY A 193 -5.77 14.64 -13.88
C GLY A 193 -4.96 15.28 -15.00
N ALA A 194 -3.77 14.74 -15.32
CA ALA A 194 -2.96 15.19 -16.45
C ALA A 194 -3.67 15.07 -17.81
N VAL A 195 -4.69 14.21 -17.91
CA VAL A 195 -5.52 14.08 -19.11
C VAL A 195 -6.29 15.36 -19.42
N ALA A 196 -6.58 16.19 -18.42
CA ALA A 196 -7.28 17.46 -18.56
C ALA A 196 -6.36 18.63 -18.97
N LEU A 197 -5.03 18.45 -18.88
CA LEU A 197 -4.09 19.49 -19.32
C LEU A 197 -4.01 19.58 -20.84
N PRO A 198 -3.95 20.81 -21.41
CA PRO A 198 -3.55 20.99 -22.79
C PRO A 198 -2.19 20.31 -23.06
N PRO A 199 -1.96 19.73 -24.25
CA PRO A 199 -0.76 18.98 -24.56
C PRO A 199 0.54 19.75 -24.30
N GLU A 200 0.58 21.03 -24.66
CA GLU A 200 1.76 21.89 -24.48
C GLU A 200 2.05 22.15 -22.98
N ILE A 201 1.01 22.39 -22.19
CA ILE A 201 1.18 22.58 -20.74
C ILE A 201 1.64 21.26 -20.09
N ALA A 202 1.00 20.14 -20.46
CA ALA A 202 1.40 18.83 -19.97
C ALA A 202 2.88 18.55 -20.28
N ARG A 203 3.34 18.82 -21.51
CA ARG A 203 4.74 18.64 -21.87
C ARG A 203 5.66 19.44 -20.94
N ARG A 204 5.40 20.74 -20.76
CA ARG A 204 6.23 21.62 -19.90
C ARG A 204 6.24 21.17 -18.45
N VAL A 205 5.09 20.78 -17.88
CA VAL A 205 4.96 20.27 -16.52
C VAL A 205 5.80 19.04 -16.28
N TYR A 206 5.83 18.11 -17.25
CA TYR A 206 6.50 16.83 -17.09
C TYR A 206 7.97 16.83 -17.60
N GLU A 207 8.38 17.84 -18.35
CA GLU A 207 9.77 18.10 -18.71
C GLU A 207 10.50 19.00 -17.70
N GLY A 208 9.80 19.55 -16.71
CA GLY A 208 10.37 20.41 -15.66
C GLY A 208 10.77 21.80 -16.17
N THR A 209 10.14 22.28 -17.25
CA THR A 209 10.38 23.64 -17.77
C THR A 209 9.60 24.67 -16.96
N GLU A 210 10.11 25.90 -16.91
CA GLU A 210 9.47 26.99 -16.18
C GLU A 210 8.04 27.24 -16.69
N LEU A 211 7.09 27.37 -15.74
CA LEU A 211 5.66 27.57 -16.01
C LEU A 211 5.30 29.03 -15.70
N SER A 212 4.39 29.59 -16.48
CA SER A 212 3.71 30.83 -16.10
C SER A 212 2.73 30.59 -14.94
N ASP A 213 2.30 31.64 -14.24
CA ASP A 213 1.36 31.53 -13.10
C ASP A 213 0.07 30.78 -13.47
N ARG A 214 -0.46 31.00 -14.68
CA ARG A 214 -1.66 30.29 -15.17
C ARG A 214 -1.40 28.81 -15.41
N GLU A 215 -0.25 28.46 -15.93
CA GLU A 215 0.14 27.08 -16.18
C GLU A 215 0.44 26.35 -14.85
N GLN A 216 1.00 27.07 -13.86
CA GLN A 216 1.19 26.53 -12.52
C GLN A 216 -0.14 26.20 -11.85
N VAL A 217 -1.15 27.07 -11.92
CA VAL A 217 -2.50 26.78 -11.42
C VAL A 217 -3.10 25.55 -12.13
N ALA A 218 -2.89 25.40 -13.42
CA ALA A 218 -3.34 24.21 -14.15
C ALA A 218 -2.60 22.95 -13.70
N ALA A 219 -1.28 23.02 -13.50
CA ALA A 219 -0.47 21.92 -12.98
C ALA A 219 -0.90 21.51 -11.56
N ASP A 220 -1.17 22.47 -10.68
CA ASP A 220 -1.63 22.23 -9.30
C ASP A 220 -3.03 21.58 -9.27
N SER A 221 -3.84 21.81 -10.30
CA SER A 221 -5.17 21.19 -10.39
C SER A 221 -5.15 19.69 -10.71
N VAL A 222 -4.04 19.13 -11.16
CA VAL A 222 -3.93 17.73 -11.61
C VAL A 222 -4.40 16.74 -10.53
N THR A 223 -3.98 16.92 -9.29
CA THR A 223 -4.37 16.02 -8.20
C THR A 223 -5.83 16.18 -7.79
N LEU A 224 -6.37 17.39 -7.88
CA LEU A 224 -7.80 17.66 -7.63
C LEU A 224 -8.69 17.05 -8.71
N VAL A 225 -8.28 17.12 -9.97
CA VAL A 225 -8.98 16.44 -11.08
C VAL A 225 -8.89 14.93 -10.91
N ALA A 226 -7.73 14.40 -10.51
CA ALA A 226 -7.57 12.98 -10.19
C ALA A 226 -8.53 12.54 -9.08
N ALA A 227 -8.66 13.32 -8.00
CA ALA A 227 -9.61 13.04 -6.91
C ALA A 227 -11.07 12.97 -7.41
N LYS A 228 -11.46 13.87 -8.33
CA LYS A 228 -12.80 13.85 -8.95
C LYS A 228 -13.01 12.62 -9.83
N LEU A 229 -12.01 12.20 -10.61
CA LEU A 229 -12.10 11.02 -11.47
C LEU A 229 -12.30 9.72 -10.70
N ILE A 230 -11.74 9.62 -9.50
CA ILE A 230 -11.88 8.42 -8.66
C ILE A 230 -13.04 8.50 -7.65
N ALA A 231 -13.81 9.61 -7.63
CA ALA A 231 -14.84 9.86 -6.62
C ALA A 231 -15.96 8.80 -6.58
N SER A 232 -16.26 8.18 -7.72
CA SER A 232 -17.27 7.11 -7.83
C SER A 232 -16.71 5.70 -7.60
N MET A 233 -15.40 5.56 -7.41
CA MET A 233 -14.78 4.25 -7.21
C MET A 233 -14.92 3.84 -5.73
N PRO A 234 -15.36 2.59 -5.45
CA PRO A 234 -15.48 2.11 -4.07
C PRO A 234 -14.10 2.00 -3.40
N ARG A 235 -14.05 2.24 -2.10
CA ARG A 235 -12.83 2.12 -1.26
C ARG A 235 -11.68 3.06 -1.64
N THR A 236 -11.98 4.18 -2.28
CA THR A 236 -10.98 5.22 -2.63
C THR A 236 -11.12 6.47 -1.79
N GLU A 237 -11.97 6.48 -0.75
CA GLU A 237 -12.27 7.66 0.06
C GLU A 237 -11.02 8.26 0.72
N GLU A 238 -10.12 7.41 1.23
CA GLU A 238 -8.87 7.85 1.84
C GLU A 238 -7.90 8.42 0.80
N ILE A 239 -7.79 7.75 -0.36
CA ILE A 239 -6.96 8.21 -1.48
C ILE A 239 -7.49 9.54 -1.99
N ARG A 240 -8.80 9.66 -2.20
CA ARG A 240 -9.45 10.89 -2.63
C ARG A 240 -9.17 12.02 -1.65
N ARG A 241 -9.36 11.77 -0.34
CA ARG A 241 -9.06 12.75 0.70
C ARG A 241 -7.59 13.19 0.68
N ALA A 242 -6.66 12.25 0.47
CA ALA A 242 -5.24 12.55 0.35
C ALA A 242 -4.97 13.48 -0.85
N LEU A 243 -5.52 13.18 -2.03
CA LEU A 243 -5.34 13.99 -3.23
C LEU A 243 -5.99 15.38 -3.12
N GLU A 244 -7.16 15.50 -2.47
CA GLU A 244 -7.85 16.77 -2.23
C GLU A 244 -7.11 17.69 -1.24
N THR A 245 -6.31 17.13 -0.34
CA THR A 245 -5.64 17.88 0.72
C THR A 245 -4.13 18.01 0.51
N LEU A 246 -3.62 17.48 -0.58
CA LEU A 246 -2.20 17.37 -0.87
C LEU A 246 -1.46 18.73 -0.83
N HIS A 247 -2.11 19.80 -1.30
CA HIS A 247 -1.53 21.14 -1.37
C HIS A 247 -1.71 21.96 -0.10
N LEU A 248 -2.42 21.44 0.92
CA LEU A 248 -2.58 22.13 2.18
C LEU A 248 -1.28 22.09 3.00
N PRO A 249 -1.02 23.11 3.86
CA PRO A 249 0.07 23.06 4.83
C PRO A 249 -0.01 21.78 5.68
N ALA A 250 1.13 21.27 6.15
CA ALA A 250 1.16 20.05 6.96
C ALA A 250 0.31 20.15 8.24
N ALA A 251 0.25 21.34 8.84
CA ALA A 251 -0.62 21.64 10.00
C ALA A 251 -2.11 21.75 9.64
N GLY A 252 -2.45 21.71 8.35
CA GLY A 252 -3.80 21.94 7.84
C GLY A 252 -4.13 23.42 7.66
N ALA A 253 -5.27 23.67 7.03
CA ALA A 253 -5.81 25.02 6.78
C ALA A 253 -7.30 25.09 7.12
N ASP A 254 -7.76 26.27 7.48
CA ASP A 254 -9.17 26.53 7.70
C ASP A 254 -9.91 26.66 6.36
N GLY A 255 -11.08 26.09 6.28
CA GLY A 255 -11.93 26.10 5.11
C GLY A 255 -13.40 26.30 5.46
N PRO A 256 -14.29 26.42 4.47
CA PRO A 256 -15.72 26.72 4.68
C PRO A 256 -16.43 25.66 5.54
N ASN A 257 -15.92 24.42 5.57
CA ASN A 257 -16.48 23.31 6.35
C ASN A 257 -15.61 22.95 7.58
N GLY A 258 -14.83 23.90 8.12
CA GLY A 258 -13.92 23.70 9.25
C GLY A 258 -12.48 23.41 8.81
N ARG A 259 -11.63 23.16 9.81
CA ARG A 259 -10.19 22.91 9.58
C ARG A 259 -9.97 21.58 8.87
N ARG A 260 -9.24 21.63 7.75
CA ARG A 260 -8.84 20.45 6.97
C ARG A 260 -7.36 20.15 7.22
N VAL A 261 -7.09 18.99 7.80
CA VAL A 261 -5.73 18.51 8.06
C VAL A 261 -5.41 17.40 7.07
N PRO A 262 -4.28 17.48 6.34
CA PRO A 262 -3.86 16.41 5.45
C PRO A 262 -3.61 15.10 6.21
N PRO A 263 -4.15 13.96 5.77
CA PRO A 263 -3.83 12.67 6.36
C PRO A 263 -2.34 12.32 6.13
N PRO A 264 -1.77 11.36 6.88
CA PRO A 264 -0.38 10.94 6.70
C PRO A 264 -0.05 10.55 5.25
N SER A 265 -0.98 9.90 4.55
CA SER A 265 -0.86 9.56 3.12
C SER A 265 -0.65 10.80 2.24
N ALA A 266 -1.41 11.88 2.45
CA ALA A 266 -1.23 13.13 1.72
C ALA A 266 0.13 13.79 1.99
N ARG A 267 0.59 13.80 3.24
CA ARG A 267 1.88 14.38 3.63
C ARG A 267 3.06 13.63 2.99
N VAL A 268 3.00 12.29 2.95
CA VAL A 268 3.97 11.45 2.25
C VAL A 268 3.97 11.74 0.74
N LEU A 269 2.79 11.73 0.12
CA LEU A 269 2.65 12.00 -1.31
C LEU A 269 3.16 13.39 -1.69
N ARG A 270 2.88 14.41 -0.87
CA ARG A 270 3.36 15.78 -1.08
C ARG A 270 4.88 15.83 -1.20
N VAL A 271 5.59 15.25 -0.22
CA VAL A 271 7.06 15.21 -0.21
C VAL A 271 7.59 14.51 -1.47
N CYS A 272 7.01 13.37 -1.84
CA CYS A 272 7.49 12.59 -2.99
C CYS A 272 7.21 13.28 -4.33
N ILE A 273 6.04 13.94 -4.48
CA ILE A 273 5.68 14.64 -5.72
C ILE A 273 6.55 15.89 -5.89
N ASP A 274 6.69 16.73 -4.87
CA ASP A 274 7.46 17.96 -4.94
C ASP A 274 8.95 17.66 -5.18
N PHE A 275 9.48 16.60 -4.56
CA PHE A 275 10.83 16.12 -4.84
C PHE A 275 10.99 15.69 -6.30
N ASP A 276 10.04 14.90 -6.85
CA ASP A 276 10.10 14.48 -8.26
C ASP A 276 10.04 15.68 -9.22
N VAL A 277 9.22 16.68 -8.92
CA VAL A 277 9.13 17.91 -9.71
C VAL A 277 10.48 18.63 -9.78
N LEU A 278 11.14 18.82 -8.63
CA LEU A 278 12.43 19.49 -8.55
C LEU A 278 13.56 18.67 -9.22
N ALA A 279 13.56 17.35 -9.01
CA ALA A 279 14.55 16.45 -9.60
C ALA A 279 14.42 16.38 -11.14
N VAL A 280 13.20 16.33 -11.68
CA VAL A 280 12.95 16.39 -13.13
C VAL A 280 13.30 17.77 -13.70
N GLY A 281 13.13 18.86 -12.92
CA GLY A 281 13.58 20.20 -13.27
C GLY A 281 15.10 20.38 -13.29
N GLY A 282 15.87 19.31 -13.01
CA GLY A 282 17.31 19.28 -13.12
C GLY A 282 18.07 19.57 -11.81
N LEU A 283 17.38 19.76 -10.68
CA LEU A 283 18.06 19.91 -9.40
C LEU A 283 18.65 18.56 -8.94
N PRO A 284 19.92 18.54 -8.50
CA PRO A 284 20.50 17.38 -7.83
C PRO A 284 19.65 16.97 -6.60
N PRO A 285 19.56 15.68 -6.24
CA PRO A 285 18.66 15.21 -5.19
C PRO A 285 18.83 15.95 -3.85
N MET A 286 20.06 16.26 -3.44
CA MET A 286 20.29 16.95 -2.16
C MET A 286 19.92 18.44 -2.23
N ASP A 287 20.11 19.07 -3.40
CA ASP A 287 19.74 20.47 -3.62
C ASP A 287 18.21 20.61 -3.66
N ALA A 288 17.51 19.65 -4.29
CA ALA A 288 16.05 19.58 -4.27
C ALA A 288 15.51 19.47 -2.84
N LEU A 289 16.11 18.62 -2.00
CA LEU A 289 15.71 18.48 -0.59
C LEU A 289 16.04 19.74 0.25
N CYS A 290 17.16 20.40 -0.05
CA CYS A 290 17.51 21.68 0.56
C CYS A 290 16.47 22.75 0.21
N GLU A 291 16.12 22.90 -1.06
CA GLU A 291 15.06 23.80 -1.53
C GLU A 291 13.72 23.53 -0.83
N MET A 292 13.33 22.25 -0.71
CA MET A 292 12.11 21.87 0.01
C MET A 292 12.15 22.28 1.47
N SER A 293 13.30 22.21 2.13
CA SER A 293 13.44 22.55 3.57
C SER A 293 13.21 24.04 3.85
N PHE A 294 13.38 24.90 2.87
CA PHE A 294 13.10 26.35 2.99
C PHE A 294 11.62 26.69 2.86
N ARG A 295 10.77 25.77 2.44
CA ARG A 295 9.32 25.99 2.30
C ARG A 295 8.61 25.79 3.64
N GLU A 296 8.68 26.78 4.51
CA GLU A 296 8.14 26.72 5.86
C GLU A 296 6.67 26.28 5.90
N GLY A 297 6.36 25.31 6.76
CA GLY A 297 5.01 24.78 6.96
C GLY A 297 4.42 23.95 5.82
N ALA A 298 5.11 23.85 4.68
CA ALA A 298 4.62 23.08 3.52
C ALA A 298 4.64 21.57 3.80
N TYR A 299 5.62 21.09 4.52
CA TYR A 299 5.85 19.68 4.78
C TYR A 299 5.80 19.35 6.27
N ASP A 300 5.47 18.10 6.56
CA ASP A 300 5.67 17.51 7.89
C ASP A 300 7.18 17.33 8.12
N PRO A 301 7.77 17.91 9.19
CA PRO A 301 9.21 17.89 9.39
C PRO A 301 9.77 16.48 9.58
N ASP A 302 9.02 15.59 10.26
CA ASP A 302 9.45 14.22 10.50
C ASP A 302 9.47 13.43 9.19
N ILE A 303 8.43 13.57 8.36
CA ILE A 303 8.34 12.91 7.06
C ILE A 303 9.45 13.41 6.11
N LEU A 304 9.65 14.73 6.00
CA LEU A 304 10.71 15.30 5.16
C LEU A 304 12.10 14.89 5.67
N GLY A 305 12.32 14.90 6.98
CA GLY A 305 13.59 14.47 7.58
C GLY A 305 13.92 13.00 7.30
N ARG A 306 12.93 12.11 7.41
CA ARG A 306 13.09 10.67 7.08
C ARG A 306 13.36 10.48 5.60
N PHE A 307 12.63 11.16 4.72
CA PHE A 307 12.85 11.10 3.27
C PHE A 307 14.27 11.58 2.91
N THR A 308 14.73 12.68 3.51
CA THR A 308 16.09 13.20 3.33
C THR A 308 17.14 12.17 3.76
N ALA A 309 16.93 11.51 4.89
CA ALA A 309 17.84 10.46 5.37
C ALA A 309 17.92 9.27 4.40
N LEU A 310 16.77 8.83 3.86
CA LEU A 310 16.72 7.75 2.86
C LEU A 310 17.48 8.13 1.59
N ARG A 311 17.25 9.33 1.04
CA ARG A 311 17.95 9.79 -0.18
C ARG A 311 19.45 9.97 0.04
N ARG A 312 19.85 10.46 1.22
CA ARG A 312 21.28 10.55 1.59
C ARG A 312 21.93 9.18 1.70
N ALA A 313 21.26 8.22 2.33
CA ALA A 313 21.76 6.85 2.44
C ALA A 313 21.89 6.18 1.06
N GLU A 314 20.93 6.41 0.15
CA GLU A 314 21.00 5.92 -1.23
C GLU A 314 22.23 6.47 -1.94
N LEU A 315 22.50 7.78 -1.85
CA LEU A 315 23.66 8.41 -2.46
C LEU A 315 24.98 7.91 -1.87
N ASN A 316 25.05 7.72 -0.55
CA ASN A 316 26.25 7.22 0.12
C ASN A 316 26.56 5.75 -0.23
N ASN A 317 25.56 4.99 -0.65
CA ASN A 317 25.72 3.60 -1.09
C ASN A 317 25.95 3.45 -2.60
N MET A 318 26.15 4.58 -3.31
CA MET A 318 26.44 4.58 -4.73
C MET A 318 27.93 4.79 -4.99
N GLU A 319 28.50 3.96 -5.85
CA GLU A 319 29.87 4.10 -6.37
C GLU A 319 29.83 4.65 -7.79
N LEU A 320 30.74 5.58 -8.07
CA LEU A 320 30.95 6.07 -9.42
C LEU A 320 31.71 5.00 -10.21
N ALA A 321 31.14 4.55 -11.32
CA ALA A 321 31.78 3.57 -12.20
C ALA A 321 31.69 4.01 -13.66
N ASP A 322 32.78 3.86 -14.37
CA ASP A 322 32.80 3.96 -15.82
C ASP A 322 32.32 2.60 -16.37
N ILE A 323 31.20 2.57 -17.04
CA ILE A 323 30.67 1.36 -17.67
C ILE A 323 30.47 1.57 -19.16
N ASP A 324 30.56 0.47 -19.90
CA ASP A 324 30.19 0.44 -21.31
C ASP A 324 28.73 0.90 -21.45
N ALA A 325 28.45 1.79 -22.35
CA ALA A 325 27.10 2.30 -22.59
C ALA A 325 26.11 1.19 -22.98
N ALA A 326 26.58 0.08 -23.54
CA ALA A 326 25.76 -1.10 -23.81
C ALA A 326 25.39 -1.85 -22.52
N ALA A 327 26.17 -1.70 -21.45
CA ALA A 327 25.94 -2.32 -20.15
C ALA A 327 25.10 -1.45 -19.20
N VAL A 328 24.67 -0.24 -19.61
CA VAL A 328 23.78 0.62 -18.85
C VAL A 328 22.40 -0.03 -18.76
N THR A 329 21.90 -0.18 -17.53
CA THR A 329 20.57 -0.76 -17.27
C THR A 329 19.62 0.26 -16.63
N PRO A 330 18.30 0.10 -16.81
CA PRO A 330 17.33 0.96 -16.16
C PRO A 330 17.50 0.95 -14.63
N GLY A 331 17.33 2.13 -14.01
CA GLY A 331 17.48 2.31 -12.56
C GLY A 331 18.87 2.75 -12.12
N MET A 332 19.90 2.67 -12.97
CA MET A 332 21.19 3.32 -12.73
C MET A 332 21.01 4.84 -12.71
N MET A 333 21.97 5.57 -12.13
CA MET A 333 21.94 7.02 -12.08
C MET A 333 23.16 7.56 -12.83
N LEU A 334 23.00 8.59 -13.66
CA LEU A 334 24.13 9.19 -14.38
C LEU A 334 25.08 9.86 -13.38
N GLY A 335 26.36 9.51 -13.45
CA GLY A 335 27.42 10.08 -12.62
C GLY A 335 27.94 11.42 -13.14
N GLU A 336 27.69 11.71 -14.41
CA GLU A 336 27.98 12.97 -15.09
C GLU A 336 26.86 13.33 -16.06
N GLU A 337 26.83 14.56 -16.54
CA GLU A 337 25.88 14.98 -17.56
C GLU A 337 26.14 14.28 -18.91
N LEU A 338 25.09 13.78 -19.53
CA LEU A 338 25.17 13.19 -20.85
C LEU A 338 24.89 14.26 -21.90
N ARG A 339 25.91 14.52 -22.76
CA ARG A 339 25.81 15.51 -23.83
C ARG A 339 25.67 14.89 -25.20
N LEU A 340 24.92 15.55 -26.05
CA LEU A 340 24.88 15.26 -27.49
C LEU A 340 26.19 15.71 -28.17
N PRO A 341 26.56 15.15 -29.33
CA PRO A 341 27.67 15.67 -30.12
C PRO A 341 27.52 17.14 -30.49
N SER A 342 26.30 17.67 -30.51
CA SER A 342 25.98 19.10 -30.70
C SER A 342 26.27 19.97 -29.48
N GLY A 343 26.70 19.40 -28.34
CA GLY A 343 26.95 20.11 -27.09
C GLY A 343 25.74 20.28 -26.20
N HIS A 344 24.52 19.98 -26.68
CA HIS A 344 23.30 20.05 -25.86
C HIS A 344 23.29 18.94 -24.81
N VAL A 345 22.83 19.25 -23.58
CA VAL A 345 22.67 18.27 -22.51
C VAL A 345 21.46 17.41 -22.81
N LEU A 346 21.66 16.11 -22.97
CA LEU A 346 20.60 15.11 -23.14
C LEU A 346 19.99 14.75 -21.79
N ALA A 347 20.84 14.56 -20.78
CA ALA A 347 20.41 14.26 -19.42
C ALA A 347 21.45 14.80 -18.42
N PRO A 348 21.04 15.52 -17.37
CA PRO A 348 21.94 16.04 -16.35
C PRO A 348 22.48 14.93 -15.45
N ARG A 349 23.59 15.23 -14.75
CA ARG A 349 24.12 14.38 -13.69
C ARG A 349 23.04 14.08 -12.65
N GLY A 350 22.98 12.84 -12.17
CA GLY A 350 21.97 12.42 -11.19
C GLY A 350 20.65 11.97 -11.80
N THR A 351 20.49 12.05 -13.14
CA THR A 351 19.31 11.51 -13.82
C THR A 351 19.26 10.00 -13.68
N ARG A 352 18.12 9.45 -13.25
CA ARG A 352 17.90 8.00 -13.24
C ARG A 352 17.68 7.50 -14.67
N VAL A 353 18.45 6.52 -15.07
CA VAL A 353 18.38 5.93 -16.42
C VAL A 353 17.05 5.20 -16.60
N THR A 354 16.32 5.57 -17.64
CA THR A 354 15.08 4.90 -18.08
C THR A 354 15.34 4.14 -19.38
N ASP A 355 14.40 3.24 -19.75
CA ASP A 355 14.48 2.52 -21.03
C ASP A 355 14.53 3.49 -22.23
N GLU A 356 13.80 4.60 -22.16
CA GLU A 356 13.78 5.64 -23.20
C GLU A 356 15.16 6.31 -23.32
N LEU A 357 15.79 6.65 -22.19
CA LEU A 357 17.12 7.24 -22.18
C LEU A 357 18.16 6.24 -22.74
N ILE A 358 18.05 4.95 -22.43
CA ILE A 358 18.90 3.91 -23.00
C ILE A 358 18.75 3.84 -24.52
N GLN A 359 17.55 3.90 -25.05
CA GLN A 359 17.32 3.91 -26.48
C GLN A 359 17.94 5.15 -27.16
N GLN A 360 17.78 6.33 -26.54
CA GLN A 360 18.40 7.56 -27.00
C GLN A 360 19.93 7.47 -26.96
N MET A 361 20.49 6.95 -25.87
CA MET A 361 21.94 6.71 -25.74
C MET A 361 22.45 5.77 -26.82
N ARG A 362 21.78 4.64 -27.06
CA ARG A 362 22.16 3.68 -28.13
C ARG A 362 22.15 4.31 -29.52
N THR A 363 21.18 5.17 -29.79
CA THR A 363 21.06 5.89 -31.06
C THR A 363 22.21 6.89 -31.25
N LEU A 364 22.71 7.46 -30.16
CA LEU A 364 23.80 8.42 -30.14
C LEU A 364 25.17 7.74 -30.25
N LEU A 365 25.37 6.64 -29.58
CA LEU A 365 26.59 5.84 -29.62
C LEU A 365 26.84 5.23 -30.99
N ALA A 366 25.78 4.83 -31.69
CA ALA A 366 25.84 4.40 -33.09
C ALA A 366 26.36 5.51 -34.03
N LYS A 367 26.43 6.78 -33.56
CA LYS A 367 26.95 7.95 -34.29
C LYS A 367 28.33 8.45 -33.82
N GLY A 368 29.07 7.66 -32.99
CA GLY A 368 30.45 7.95 -32.62
C GLY A 368 30.65 8.78 -31.34
N ALA A 369 29.65 8.81 -30.43
CA ALA A 369 29.87 9.27 -29.05
C ALA A 369 30.54 8.14 -28.25
N GLY A 370 31.48 8.46 -27.37
CA GLY A 370 32.37 7.50 -26.68
C GLY A 370 31.69 6.30 -26.03
N ASP A 371 32.43 5.20 -25.93
CA ASP A 371 31.93 3.87 -25.56
C ASP A 371 31.60 3.72 -24.05
N THR A 372 32.03 4.66 -23.20
CA THR A 372 31.81 4.57 -21.74
C THR A 372 31.00 5.73 -21.21
N VAL A 373 30.17 5.42 -20.20
CA VAL A 373 29.31 6.38 -19.48
C VAL A 373 29.62 6.26 -18.00
N LYS A 374 29.80 7.39 -17.32
CA LYS A 374 29.89 7.41 -15.86
C LYS A 374 28.51 7.25 -15.26
N VAL A 375 28.34 6.20 -14.48
CA VAL A 375 27.11 5.95 -13.74
C VAL A 375 27.40 5.78 -12.25
N MET A 376 26.44 6.18 -11.44
CA MET A 376 26.39 5.83 -10.03
C MET A 376 25.63 4.51 -9.92
N ARG A 377 26.28 3.45 -9.50
CA ARG A 377 25.67 2.14 -9.24
C ARG A 377 25.70 1.82 -7.75
N ARG A 378 24.78 0.98 -7.30
CA ARG A 378 24.87 0.45 -5.93
C ARG A 378 26.20 -0.27 -5.75
N ALA A 379 26.94 0.11 -4.70
CA ALA A 379 28.12 -0.64 -4.28
C ALA A 379 27.70 -2.11 -4.04
N ALA A 380 28.49 -3.05 -4.53
CA ALA A 380 28.28 -4.45 -4.23
C ALA A 380 28.34 -4.64 -2.70
N PRO A 381 27.48 -5.48 -2.10
CA PRO A 381 27.56 -5.76 -0.68
C PRO A 381 28.99 -6.23 -0.39
N LYS A 382 29.71 -5.52 0.48
CA LYS A 382 31.00 -5.97 0.96
C LYS A 382 30.78 -7.35 1.55
N ALA A 383 31.38 -8.37 0.94
CA ALA A 383 31.42 -9.70 1.50
C ALA A 383 31.99 -9.59 2.93
N ALA A 384 31.18 -9.98 3.91
CA ALA A 384 31.55 -10.02 5.32
C ALA A 384 32.45 -11.24 5.61
#